data_a96ba3a111c01c59cb590b1acd660b22
#
_entry.id   a96ba3a111c01c59cb590b1acd660b22
#
_cell.length_a   1.000
_cell.length_b   1.000
_cell.length_c   1.000
_cell.angle_alpha   90.00
_cell.angle_beta   90.00
_cell.angle_gamma   90.00
#
_symmetry.space_group_name_H-M   'P 1'
#
loop_
_entity.id
_entity.type
_entity.pdbx_description
1 polymer ?
#
loop_
_entity_poly.entity_id
_entity_poly.type
_entity_poly.pdbx_seq_one_letter_code
_entity_poly.pdbx_strand_id
1 'polypeptide(L)'
;EMLNRDWSSDVCSSDLLIRPPAAALERMSDFVREMHTASGLLDELAGGLSMPQAQRVVLDHVRSLVPEPGTAQLAGNSVGTDKAFLARDMPELIDHLHYRIVDVSSLKELAKRWYPRAYFQSPDKRGGHRALADILESIDELRYYRAVLFPAGEGPTSEECRAAAEEIAARPTGALLPGTGHSGPQAGPDEDAGRRPIPPRPDAGGRPGPGAGAGPSGA
;
A
#
# COMPACT_ATOMS: atom_id res chain seq x y z
N GLU A 1 -15.20 19.10 2.74
CA GLU A 1 -14.16 19.89 3.45
C GLU A 1 -12.85 19.14 3.67
N MET A 2 -12.84 17.81 3.82
CA MET A 2 -11.60 17.02 4.02
C MET A 2 -10.67 16.97 2.79
N LEU A 3 -11.17 17.19 1.60
CA LEU A 3 -10.40 17.03 0.35
C LEU A 3 -9.57 18.26 -0.05
N ASN A 4 -9.70 19.37 0.66
CA ASN A 4 -9.01 20.62 0.35
C ASN A 4 -7.97 21.02 1.42
N ARG A 5 -7.75 20.20 2.44
CA ARG A 5 -6.64 20.42 3.38
C ARG A 5 -5.32 20.11 2.68
N ASP A 6 -4.38 21.00 2.85
CA ASP A 6 -2.99 20.77 2.49
C ASP A 6 -2.42 19.69 3.40
N TRP A 7 -2.40 18.46 2.93
CA TRP A 7 -1.90 17.28 3.64
C TRP A 7 -0.42 17.38 4.02
N SER A 8 0.29 18.38 3.48
CA SER A 8 1.72 18.57 3.73
C SER A 8 2.01 19.19 5.10
N SER A 9 1.04 19.86 5.72
CA SER A 9 1.24 20.52 7.01
C SER A 9 1.02 19.61 8.23
N ASP A 10 0.33 18.47 8.05
CA ASP A 10 -0.04 17.56 9.14
C ASP A 10 0.79 16.26 9.15
N VAL A 11 1.78 16.13 8.26
CA VAL A 11 2.68 14.98 8.26
C VAL A 11 3.57 15.05 9.48
N CYS A 12 3.46 14.06 10.36
CA CYS A 12 4.40 13.88 11.47
C CYS A 12 5.82 13.81 10.90
N SER A 13 6.62 14.84 11.13
CA SER A 13 7.93 15.02 10.51
C SER A 13 9.03 14.11 11.09
N SER A 14 8.67 13.15 11.95
CA SER A 14 9.62 12.26 12.60
C SER A 14 9.29 10.80 12.35
N ASP A 15 10.26 10.05 11.83
CA ASP A 15 10.23 8.60 11.80
C ASP A 15 10.19 8.03 13.22
N LEU A 16 9.26 7.12 13.49
CA LEU A 16 9.28 6.31 14.70
C LEU A 16 10.12 5.05 14.44
N LEU A 17 11.23 4.95 15.13
CA LEU A 17 12.04 3.74 15.10
C LEU A 17 11.49 2.71 16.08
N ILE A 18 11.22 1.52 15.56
CA ILE A 18 10.76 0.38 16.35
C ILE A 18 11.92 -0.61 16.48
N ARG A 19 12.27 -0.93 17.73
CA ARG A 19 13.31 -1.92 18.01
C ARG A 19 12.76 -3.33 17.74
N PRO A 20 13.30 -4.08 16.76
CA PRO A 20 12.89 -5.44 16.49
C PRO A 20 13.44 -6.40 17.55
N PRO A 21 12.83 -7.57 17.77
CA PRO A 21 13.42 -8.63 18.57
C PRO A 21 14.68 -9.17 17.88
N ALA A 22 15.68 -9.62 18.66
CA ALA A 22 16.96 -10.13 18.13
C ALA A 22 16.77 -11.22 17.06
N ALA A 23 15.84 -12.15 17.29
CA ALA A 23 15.52 -13.21 16.34
C ALA A 23 15.00 -12.71 14.97
N ALA A 24 14.49 -11.48 14.87
CA ALA A 24 14.10 -10.88 13.59
C ALA A 24 15.34 -10.38 12.83
N LEU A 25 16.31 -9.80 13.53
CA LEU A 25 17.58 -9.37 12.94
C LEU A 25 18.42 -10.55 12.44
N GLU A 26 18.39 -11.69 13.14
CA GLU A 26 19.09 -12.91 12.73
C GLU A 26 18.52 -13.50 11.42
N ARG A 27 17.21 -13.36 11.20
CA ARG A 27 16.53 -13.85 9.99
C ARG A 27 16.59 -12.89 8.80
N MET A 28 17.22 -11.75 8.96
CA MET A 28 17.36 -10.77 7.89
C MET A 28 18.29 -11.31 6.79
N SER A 29 17.84 -11.28 5.53
CA SER A 29 18.69 -11.67 4.41
C SER A 29 19.84 -10.68 4.22
N ASP A 30 20.93 -11.12 3.58
CA ASP A 30 22.11 -10.27 3.35
C ASP A 30 21.74 -9.02 2.54
N PHE A 31 20.92 -9.16 1.50
CA PHE A 31 20.43 -8.02 0.72
C PHE A 31 19.71 -6.97 1.58
N VAL A 32 18.81 -7.39 2.45
CA VAL A 32 18.05 -6.49 3.34
C VAL A 32 19.00 -5.87 4.38
N ARG A 33 19.95 -6.62 4.87
CA ARG A 33 20.96 -6.14 5.81
C ARG A 33 21.85 -5.07 5.19
N GLU A 34 22.35 -5.29 3.98
CA GLU A 34 23.17 -4.32 3.24
C GLU A 34 22.38 -3.03 2.98
N MET A 35 21.13 -3.13 2.52
CA MET A 35 20.24 -2.00 2.28
C MET A 35 20.03 -1.16 3.55
N HIS A 36 19.74 -1.80 4.70
CA HIS A 36 19.52 -1.10 5.96
C HIS A 36 20.81 -0.59 6.61
N THR A 37 21.93 -1.22 6.36
CA THR A 37 23.25 -0.68 6.74
C THR A 37 23.55 0.59 5.93
N ALA A 38 23.34 0.56 4.62
CA ALA A 38 23.59 1.72 3.75
C ALA A 38 22.66 2.91 4.08
N SER A 39 21.42 2.67 4.55
CA SER A 39 20.51 3.72 5.00
C SER A 39 20.77 4.21 6.44
N GLY A 40 21.70 3.59 7.18
CA GLY A 40 21.98 3.88 8.60
C GLY A 40 20.92 3.37 9.57
N LEU A 41 19.88 2.69 9.09
CA LEU A 41 18.75 2.25 9.93
C LEU A 41 19.20 1.27 11.02
N LEU A 42 20.10 0.34 10.71
CA LEU A 42 20.51 -0.71 11.68
C LEU A 42 21.17 -0.12 12.93
N ASP A 43 21.94 0.95 12.78
CA ASP A 43 22.63 1.61 13.91
C ASP A 43 21.65 2.34 14.83
N GLU A 44 20.54 2.80 14.29
CA GLU A 44 19.50 3.53 15.01
C GLU A 44 18.52 2.60 15.76
N LEU A 45 18.35 1.34 15.32
CA LEU A 45 17.33 0.41 15.85
C LEU A 45 17.48 0.13 17.35
N ALA A 46 18.70 0.17 17.90
CA ALA A 46 18.94 -0.09 19.33
C ALA A 46 18.25 0.95 20.23
N GLY A 47 18.14 2.20 19.77
CA GLY A 47 17.42 3.28 20.44
C GLY A 47 15.92 3.31 20.18
N GLY A 48 15.40 2.43 19.35
CA GLY A 48 14.00 2.38 18.95
C GLY A 48 13.04 2.02 20.09
N LEU A 49 11.77 2.39 19.91
CA LEU A 49 10.68 2.05 20.83
C LEU A 49 10.36 0.54 20.78
N SER A 50 9.85 0.01 21.88
CA SER A 50 9.18 -1.31 21.80
C SER A 50 7.86 -1.19 21.01
N MET A 51 7.39 -2.29 20.42
CA MET A 51 6.14 -2.30 19.65
C MET A 51 4.93 -1.74 20.44
N PRO A 52 4.69 -2.10 21.72
CA PRO A 52 3.61 -1.50 22.50
C PRO A 52 3.77 0.00 22.75
N GLN A 53 5.01 0.49 22.87
CA GLN A 53 5.27 1.93 23.00
C GLN A 53 4.97 2.66 21.68
N ALA A 54 5.44 2.11 20.57
CA ALA A 54 5.16 2.65 19.24
C ALA A 54 3.65 2.69 18.96
N GLN A 55 2.91 1.61 19.25
CA GLN A 55 1.45 1.60 19.11
C GLN A 55 0.79 2.74 19.89
N ARG A 56 1.17 2.95 21.15
CA ARG A 56 0.60 4.04 21.96
C ARG A 56 0.87 5.40 21.34
N VAL A 57 2.11 5.68 20.96
CA VAL A 57 2.51 6.96 20.37
C VAL A 57 1.72 7.24 19.09
N VAL A 58 1.63 6.26 18.20
CA VAL A 58 0.89 6.40 16.93
C VAL A 58 -0.60 6.56 17.19
N LEU A 59 -1.18 5.75 18.07
CA LEU A 59 -2.61 5.82 18.39
C LEU A 59 -2.99 7.14 19.05
N ASP A 60 -2.18 7.64 19.97
CA ASP A 60 -2.40 8.95 20.62
C ASP A 60 -2.32 10.09 19.60
N HIS A 61 -1.37 10.01 18.65
CA HIS A 61 -1.28 10.97 17.56
C HIS A 61 -2.53 10.93 16.66
N VAL A 62 -2.95 9.75 16.23
CA VAL A 62 -4.17 9.60 15.40
C VAL A 62 -5.40 10.12 16.14
N ARG A 63 -5.56 9.80 17.43
CA ARG A 63 -6.69 10.27 18.26
C ARG A 63 -6.68 11.79 18.44
N SER A 64 -5.52 12.41 18.50
CA SER A 64 -5.42 13.88 18.60
C SER A 64 -5.93 14.60 17.35
N LEU A 65 -5.82 13.96 16.18
CA LEU A 65 -6.28 14.50 14.89
C LEU A 65 -7.71 14.06 14.55
N VAL A 66 -8.04 12.80 14.83
CA VAL A 66 -9.33 12.16 14.53
C VAL A 66 -9.78 11.38 15.76
N PRO A 67 -10.43 12.06 16.73
CA PRO A 67 -10.84 11.44 17.99
C PRO A 67 -11.88 10.32 17.84
N GLU A 68 -12.73 10.42 16.81
CA GLU A 68 -13.86 9.49 16.61
C GLU A 68 -13.37 8.18 15.99
N PRO A 69 -13.56 7.02 16.68
CA PRO A 69 -13.19 5.72 16.14
C PRO A 69 -13.93 5.40 14.84
N GLY A 70 -13.30 4.64 13.96
CA GLY A 70 -13.88 4.20 12.69
C GLY A 70 -13.99 5.29 11.62
N THR A 71 -13.36 6.45 11.81
CA THR A 71 -13.42 7.58 10.88
C THR A 71 -12.16 7.67 10.01
N ALA A 72 -10.97 7.64 10.61
CA ALA A 72 -9.71 7.74 9.89
C ALA A 72 -9.42 6.48 9.07
N GLN A 73 -9.13 6.65 7.77
CA GLN A 73 -8.79 5.54 6.87
C GLN A 73 -7.27 5.40 6.74
N LEU A 74 -6.80 4.17 6.74
CA LEU A 74 -5.40 3.87 6.39
C LEU A 74 -5.23 4.06 4.87
N ALA A 75 -4.20 4.82 4.48
CA ALA A 75 -3.91 5.13 3.08
C ALA A 75 -2.43 4.91 2.75
N GLY A 76 -2.14 4.55 1.50
CA GLY A 76 -0.77 4.36 1.01
C GLY A 76 -0.69 3.48 -0.23
N ASN A 77 0.51 3.18 -0.69
CA ASN A 77 0.76 2.24 -1.78
C ASN A 77 0.79 0.80 -1.25
N SER A 78 -0.02 -0.09 -1.84
CA SER A 78 -0.14 -1.51 -1.42
C SER A 78 -0.45 -1.66 0.06
N VAL A 79 -1.17 -0.70 0.61
CA VAL A 79 -1.43 -0.49 2.04
C VAL A 79 -2.16 -1.64 2.73
N GLY A 80 -2.73 -2.57 1.96
CA GLY A 80 -3.26 -3.83 2.47
C GLY A 80 -2.22 -4.68 3.19
N THR A 81 -0.96 -4.63 2.76
CA THR A 81 0.17 -5.31 3.40
C THR A 81 0.47 -4.67 4.77
N ASP A 82 0.56 -3.33 4.81
CA ASP A 82 0.76 -2.57 6.04
C ASP A 82 -0.35 -2.85 7.04
N LYS A 83 -1.62 -2.83 6.58
CA LYS A 83 -2.78 -3.17 7.41
C LYS A 83 -2.66 -4.56 8.06
N ALA A 84 -2.16 -5.55 7.32
CA ALA A 84 -2.00 -6.91 7.86
C ALA A 84 -0.93 -6.96 8.96
N PHE A 85 0.18 -6.23 8.81
CA PHE A 85 1.20 -6.10 9.85
C PHE A 85 0.66 -5.33 11.06
N LEU A 86 -0.01 -4.20 10.84
CA LEU A 86 -0.59 -3.41 11.92
C LEU A 86 -1.67 -4.18 12.70
N ALA A 87 -2.48 -4.99 12.03
CA ALA A 87 -3.49 -5.82 12.70
C ALA A 87 -2.86 -6.87 13.64
N ARG A 88 -1.68 -7.36 13.31
CA ARG A 88 -0.92 -8.29 14.16
C ARG A 88 -0.19 -7.59 15.30
N ASP A 89 0.47 -6.48 15.00
CA ASP A 89 1.47 -5.86 15.88
C ASP A 89 0.94 -4.63 16.64
N MET A 90 -0.13 -3.98 16.11
CA MET A 90 -0.76 -2.77 16.68
C MET A 90 -2.30 -2.86 16.61
N PRO A 91 -2.92 -3.88 17.24
CA PRO A 91 -4.36 -4.11 17.11
C PRO A 91 -5.22 -2.94 17.58
N GLU A 92 -4.84 -2.24 18.65
CA GLU A 92 -5.59 -1.08 19.17
C GLU A 92 -5.63 0.08 18.16
N LEU A 93 -4.56 0.25 17.37
CA LEU A 93 -4.56 1.21 16.27
C LEU A 93 -5.57 0.82 15.18
N ILE A 94 -5.57 -0.44 14.77
CA ILE A 94 -6.51 -0.94 13.76
C ILE A 94 -7.95 -0.85 14.22
N ASP A 95 -8.23 -1.11 15.49
CA ASP A 95 -9.58 -0.99 16.08
C ASP A 95 -10.09 0.47 16.09
N HIS A 96 -9.18 1.45 16.15
CA HIS A 96 -9.52 2.87 16.05
C HIS A 96 -9.75 3.32 14.61
N LEU A 97 -9.08 2.70 13.63
CA LEU A 97 -9.17 3.07 12.22
C LEU A 97 -10.46 2.55 11.56
N HIS A 98 -10.85 3.21 10.48
CA HIS A 98 -11.94 2.72 9.63
C HIS A 98 -11.53 1.41 8.92
N TYR A 99 -12.49 0.49 8.74
CA TYR A 99 -12.19 -0.81 8.11
C TYR A 99 -11.76 -0.72 6.64
N ARG A 100 -12.21 0.32 5.91
CA ARG A 100 -11.82 0.59 4.52
C ARG A 100 -10.45 1.25 4.46
N ILE A 101 -9.73 0.99 3.36
CA ILE A 101 -8.42 1.57 3.06
C ILE A 101 -8.50 2.41 1.79
N VAL A 102 -7.56 3.33 1.62
CA VAL A 102 -7.31 4.05 0.35
C VAL A 102 -5.99 3.55 -0.21
N ASP A 103 -6.07 2.66 -1.20
CA ASP A 103 -4.88 2.07 -1.83
C ASP A 103 -4.54 2.77 -3.14
N VAL A 104 -3.47 3.55 -3.14
CA VAL A 104 -2.97 4.29 -4.31
C VAL A 104 -2.53 3.33 -5.41
N SER A 105 -2.02 2.14 -5.06
CA SER A 105 -1.65 1.12 -6.04
C SER A 105 -2.85 0.63 -6.86
N SER A 106 -4.06 0.68 -6.33
CA SER A 106 -5.28 0.36 -7.08
C SER A 106 -5.55 1.38 -8.20
N LEU A 107 -5.37 2.68 -7.92
CA LEU A 107 -5.47 3.71 -8.94
C LEU A 107 -4.39 3.55 -10.02
N LYS A 108 -3.17 3.25 -9.61
CA LYS A 108 -2.05 2.94 -10.51
C LYS A 108 -2.36 1.78 -11.45
N GLU A 109 -2.90 0.69 -10.91
CA GLU A 109 -3.28 -0.49 -11.70
C GLU A 109 -4.42 -0.19 -12.69
N LEU A 110 -5.39 0.64 -12.32
CA LEU A 110 -6.46 1.11 -13.22
C LEU A 110 -5.91 2.07 -14.28
N ALA A 111 -5.03 3.00 -13.89
CA ALA A 111 -4.37 3.92 -14.82
C ALA A 111 -3.55 3.16 -15.87
N LYS A 112 -2.82 2.13 -15.47
CA LYS A 112 -2.06 1.29 -16.41
C LYS A 112 -2.93 0.66 -17.49
N ARG A 113 -4.16 0.26 -17.14
CA ARG A 113 -5.08 -0.42 -18.07
C ARG A 113 -5.89 0.55 -18.92
N TRP A 114 -6.37 1.64 -18.32
CA TRP A 114 -7.32 2.54 -18.99
C TRP A 114 -6.65 3.78 -19.55
N TYR A 115 -5.57 4.25 -18.92
CA TYR A 115 -4.86 5.48 -19.24
C TYR A 115 -3.34 5.27 -19.20
N PRO A 116 -2.77 4.41 -20.09
CA PRO A 116 -1.35 4.04 -20.02
C PRO A 116 -0.41 5.26 -20.09
N ARG A 117 -0.78 6.32 -20.80
CA ARG A 117 0.03 7.55 -20.83
C ARG A 117 0.15 8.17 -19.43
N ALA A 118 -0.94 8.22 -18.65
CA ALA A 118 -0.89 8.70 -17.28
C ALA A 118 0.00 7.80 -16.40
N TYR A 119 -0.07 6.48 -16.60
CA TYR A 119 0.77 5.56 -15.86
C TYR A 119 2.27 5.76 -16.15
N PHE A 120 2.68 5.88 -17.41
CA PHE A 120 4.08 6.03 -17.80
C PHE A 120 4.68 7.41 -17.52
N GLN A 121 3.85 8.41 -17.25
CA GLN A 121 4.28 9.77 -16.88
C GLN A 121 4.14 10.05 -15.37
N SER A 122 3.87 9.02 -14.57
CA SER A 122 3.82 9.19 -13.11
C SER A 122 5.21 9.59 -12.58
N PRO A 123 5.27 10.36 -11.48
CA PRO A 123 6.54 10.81 -10.92
C PRO A 123 7.47 9.64 -10.59
N ASP A 124 8.76 9.82 -10.85
CA ASP A 124 9.78 8.85 -10.49
C ASP A 124 9.92 8.76 -8.98
N LYS A 125 10.06 7.52 -8.49
CA LYS A 125 10.35 7.29 -7.08
C LYS A 125 11.83 7.52 -6.81
N ARG A 126 12.13 8.34 -5.81
CA ARG A 126 13.50 8.72 -5.43
C ARG A 126 14.22 7.65 -4.61
N GLY A 127 13.47 6.66 -4.08
CA GLY A 127 14.03 5.44 -3.49
C GLY A 127 14.90 5.67 -2.26
N GLY A 128 14.38 6.30 -1.21
CA GLY A 128 15.14 6.50 0.03
C GLY A 128 15.11 5.33 1.02
N HIS A 129 14.22 4.35 0.81
CA HIS A 129 13.97 3.22 1.73
C HIS A 129 13.80 3.63 3.21
N ARG A 130 13.27 4.83 3.43
CA ARG A 130 12.87 5.36 4.73
C ARG A 130 11.36 5.60 4.71
N ALA A 131 10.68 5.21 5.76
CA ALA A 131 9.21 5.23 5.84
C ALA A 131 8.60 6.59 5.47
N LEU A 132 9.17 7.68 5.98
CA LEU A 132 8.68 9.04 5.68
C LEU A 132 8.81 9.37 4.18
N ALA A 133 9.94 9.03 3.55
CA ALA A 133 10.13 9.25 2.11
C ALA A 133 9.10 8.47 1.29
N ASP A 134 8.87 7.20 1.63
CA ASP A 134 7.91 6.33 0.94
C ASP A 134 6.46 6.83 1.13
N ILE A 135 6.14 7.39 2.31
CA ILE A 135 4.83 8.02 2.58
C ILE A 135 4.63 9.27 1.71
N LEU A 136 5.62 10.16 1.66
CA LEU A 136 5.56 11.38 0.84
C LEU A 136 5.44 11.05 -0.64
N GLU A 137 6.18 10.07 -1.14
CA GLU A 137 6.06 9.58 -2.51
C GLU A 137 4.66 9.02 -2.80
N SER A 138 4.04 8.32 -1.84
CA SER A 138 2.68 7.79 -1.98
C SER A 138 1.64 8.92 -2.04
N ILE A 139 1.82 9.98 -1.25
CA ILE A 139 0.97 11.17 -1.27
C ILE A 139 1.10 11.90 -2.62
N ASP A 140 2.31 12.09 -3.11
CA ASP A 140 2.56 12.77 -4.38
C ASP A 140 2.04 11.94 -5.57
N GLU A 141 2.16 10.62 -5.52
CA GLU A 141 1.57 9.73 -6.53
C GLU A 141 0.03 9.83 -6.53
N LEU A 142 -0.61 9.88 -5.37
CA LEU A 142 -2.06 10.10 -5.27
C LEU A 142 -2.47 11.47 -5.81
N ARG A 143 -1.74 12.54 -5.47
CA ARG A 143 -1.97 13.89 -6.01
C ARG A 143 -1.86 13.92 -7.53
N TYR A 144 -0.85 13.25 -8.07
CA TYR A 144 -0.68 13.12 -9.51
C TYR A 144 -1.89 12.43 -10.16
N TYR A 145 -2.28 11.24 -9.69
CA TYR A 145 -3.44 10.55 -10.25
C TYR A 145 -4.74 11.34 -10.10
N ARG A 146 -4.91 12.06 -8.99
CA ARG A 146 -6.05 12.95 -8.82
C ARG A 146 -6.08 14.06 -9.89
N ALA A 147 -4.94 14.64 -10.20
CA ALA A 147 -4.85 15.72 -11.20
C ALA A 147 -5.10 15.26 -12.64
N VAL A 148 -4.67 14.03 -12.98
CA VAL A 148 -4.69 13.54 -14.38
C VAL A 148 -5.84 12.61 -14.72
N LEU A 149 -6.46 11.94 -13.72
CA LEU A 149 -7.52 10.95 -13.94
C LEU A 149 -8.91 11.42 -13.52
N PHE A 150 -9.01 12.43 -12.66
CA PHE A 150 -10.28 12.88 -12.12
C PHE A 150 -10.62 14.27 -12.64
N PRO A 151 -11.91 14.62 -12.79
CA PRO A 151 -12.32 15.95 -13.19
C PRO A 151 -11.75 17.04 -12.26
N ALA A 152 -11.41 18.18 -12.85
CA ALA A 152 -10.98 19.34 -12.08
C ALA A 152 -12.17 19.98 -11.32
N GLY A 153 -11.89 20.71 -10.24
CA GLY A 153 -12.89 21.40 -9.45
C GLY A 153 -13.77 20.47 -8.63
N GLU A 154 -15.07 20.75 -8.60
CA GLU A 154 -16.05 20.00 -7.81
C GLU A 154 -16.45 18.66 -8.44
N GLY A 155 -15.94 18.38 -9.65
CA GLY A 155 -16.28 17.16 -10.39
C GLY A 155 -17.64 17.25 -11.10
N PRO A 156 -18.24 16.09 -11.46
CA PRO A 156 -19.51 16.06 -12.19
C PRO A 156 -20.67 16.53 -11.31
N THR A 157 -21.64 17.13 -11.94
CA THR A 157 -22.89 17.56 -11.28
C THR A 157 -23.73 16.36 -10.83
N SER A 158 -24.67 16.59 -9.91
CA SER A 158 -25.61 15.55 -9.47
C SER A 158 -26.47 14.98 -10.60
N GLU A 159 -26.76 15.81 -11.63
CA GLU A 159 -27.53 15.39 -12.79
C GLU A 159 -26.70 14.46 -13.70
N GLU A 160 -25.45 14.81 -13.98
CA GLU A 160 -24.52 13.95 -14.74
C GLU A 160 -24.28 12.61 -14.02
N CYS A 161 -24.12 12.64 -12.69
CA CYS A 161 -23.97 11.42 -11.89
C CYS A 161 -25.21 10.52 -11.98
N ARG A 162 -26.41 11.12 -11.93
CA ARG A 162 -27.69 10.38 -12.02
C ARG A 162 -27.83 9.76 -13.41
N ALA A 163 -27.60 10.54 -14.46
CA ALA A 163 -27.69 10.05 -15.84
C ALA A 163 -26.71 8.87 -16.09
N ALA A 164 -25.48 8.98 -15.60
CA ALA A 164 -24.51 7.88 -15.70
C ALA A 164 -24.96 6.62 -14.92
N ALA A 165 -25.54 6.80 -13.74
CA ALA A 165 -26.06 5.69 -12.94
C ALA A 165 -27.23 4.98 -13.64
N GLU A 166 -28.15 5.73 -14.23
CA GLU A 166 -29.28 5.21 -15.00
C GLU A 166 -28.81 4.44 -16.24
N GLU A 167 -27.83 4.98 -16.98
CA GLU A 167 -27.22 4.29 -18.14
C GLU A 167 -26.60 2.95 -17.74
N ILE A 168 -25.85 2.91 -16.62
CA ILE A 168 -25.25 1.66 -16.14
C ILE A 168 -26.31 0.65 -15.68
N ALA A 169 -27.35 1.13 -14.97
CA ALA A 169 -28.44 0.28 -14.50
C ALA A 169 -29.30 -0.31 -15.65
N ALA A 170 -29.41 0.41 -16.77
CA ALA A 170 -30.13 -0.06 -17.95
C ALA A 170 -29.39 -1.14 -18.74
N ARG A 171 -28.12 -1.37 -18.49
CA ARG A 171 -27.33 -2.41 -19.17
C ARG A 171 -27.76 -3.80 -18.71
N PRO A 172 -27.96 -4.77 -19.64
CA PRO A 172 -28.28 -6.14 -19.27
C PRO A 172 -27.19 -6.73 -18.35
N THR A 173 -27.59 -7.36 -17.25
CA THR A 173 -26.67 -8.06 -16.36
C THR A 173 -25.91 -9.13 -17.15
N GLY A 174 -24.59 -9.03 -17.24
CA GLY A 174 -23.74 -9.94 -18.01
C GLY A 174 -23.33 -9.44 -19.40
N ALA A 175 -23.81 -8.29 -19.88
CA ALA A 175 -23.24 -7.68 -21.07
C ALA A 175 -21.80 -7.23 -20.77
N LEU A 176 -20.83 -7.89 -21.40
CA LEU A 176 -19.46 -7.38 -21.47
C LEU A 176 -19.54 -5.97 -22.06
N LEU A 177 -18.85 -5.02 -21.42
CA LEU A 177 -18.70 -3.67 -21.98
C LEU A 177 -18.24 -3.82 -23.43
N PRO A 178 -18.92 -3.18 -24.41
CA PRO A 178 -18.39 -3.12 -25.75
C PRO A 178 -16.99 -2.51 -25.60
N GLY A 179 -15.97 -3.27 -26.02
CA GLY A 179 -14.61 -2.78 -25.97
C GLY A 179 -14.61 -1.40 -26.61
N THR A 180 -14.34 -0.35 -25.85
CA THR A 180 -13.96 0.91 -26.42
C THR A 180 -12.76 0.60 -27.26
N GLY A 181 -12.95 0.53 -28.58
CA GLY A 181 -11.91 0.23 -29.55
C GLY A 181 -10.86 1.34 -29.53
N HIS A 182 -10.11 1.42 -28.46
CA HIS A 182 -8.80 2.00 -28.47
C HIS A 182 -7.92 0.95 -29.15
N SER A 183 -7.76 1.10 -30.46
CA SER A 183 -6.56 0.63 -31.13
C SER A 183 -5.39 1.24 -30.34
N GLY A 184 -4.88 0.46 -29.38
CA GLY A 184 -3.68 0.82 -28.64
C GLY A 184 -2.59 1.16 -29.64
N PRO A 185 -1.73 2.15 -29.36
CA PRO A 185 -0.56 2.37 -30.17
C PRO A 185 0.17 1.02 -30.25
N GLN A 186 0.41 0.56 -31.47
CA GLN A 186 1.27 -0.59 -31.72
C GLN A 186 2.57 -0.35 -30.95
N ALA A 187 2.94 -1.32 -30.11
CA ALA A 187 4.20 -1.30 -29.42
C ALA A 187 5.32 -1.05 -30.44
N GLY A 188 5.97 0.07 -30.33
CA GLY A 188 7.24 0.31 -31.01
C GLY A 188 8.26 -0.73 -30.55
N PRO A 189 9.31 -1.02 -31.34
CA PRO A 189 10.26 -2.08 -31.04
C PRO A 189 10.95 -1.78 -29.69
N ASP A 190 10.89 -2.77 -28.80
CA ASP A 190 11.73 -3.03 -27.64
C ASP A 190 12.56 -1.88 -27.04
N GLU A 191 11.98 -1.16 -26.10
CA GLU A 191 12.75 -0.42 -25.07
C GLU A 191 12.77 -1.16 -23.70
N ASP A 192 12.61 -2.48 -23.68
CA ASP A 192 12.67 -3.30 -22.45
C ASP A 192 14.08 -3.87 -22.17
N ALA A 193 15.13 -3.21 -22.66
CA ALA A 193 16.53 -3.67 -22.48
C ALA A 193 17.14 -3.32 -21.09
N GLY A 194 16.33 -3.07 -20.06
CA GLY A 194 16.82 -2.69 -18.73
C GLY A 194 16.22 -3.42 -17.53
N ARG A 195 15.21 -4.24 -17.72
CA ARG A 195 14.63 -4.99 -16.58
C ARG A 195 15.37 -6.32 -16.39
N ARG A 196 16.12 -6.41 -15.28
CA ARG A 196 16.61 -7.69 -14.77
C ARG A 196 15.42 -8.63 -14.55
N PRO A 197 15.50 -9.90 -15.00
CA PRO A 197 14.44 -10.88 -14.74
C PRO A 197 14.26 -11.08 -13.24
N ILE A 198 13.00 -11.08 -12.80
CA ILE A 198 12.63 -11.44 -11.43
C ILE A 198 13.02 -12.90 -11.22
N PRO A 199 13.85 -13.24 -10.22
CA PRO A 199 14.19 -14.64 -9.97
C PRO A 199 12.93 -15.42 -9.59
N PRO A 200 12.81 -16.71 -9.99
CA PRO A 200 11.68 -17.54 -9.63
C PRO A 200 11.58 -17.67 -8.10
N ARG A 201 10.37 -17.64 -7.59
CA ARG A 201 10.11 -17.89 -6.16
C ARG A 201 10.71 -19.24 -5.77
N PRO A 202 11.42 -19.35 -4.63
CA PRO A 202 11.79 -20.65 -4.11
C PRO A 202 10.52 -21.44 -3.80
N ASP A 203 10.47 -22.67 -4.30
CA ASP A 203 9.37 -23.60 -4.08
C ASP A 203 9.09 -23.71 -2.57
N ALA A 204 7.84 -23.53 -2.20
CA ALA A 204 7.35 -23.80 -0.86
C ALA A 204 7.49 -25.32 -0.62
N GLY A 205 8.58 -25.69 0.04
CA GLY A 205 8.88 -27.07 0.43
C GLY A 205 7.70 -27.72 1.13
N GLY A 206 7.36 -28.93 0.67
CA GLY A 206 6.21 -29.70 1.09
C GLY A 206 6.11 -29.84 2.61
N ARG A 207 4.90 -29.69 3.10
CA ARG A 207 4.54 -30.06 4.47
C ARG A 207 4.76 -31.57 4.65
N PRO A 208 5.47 -32.02 5.71
CA PRO A 208 5.45 -33.45 6.08
C PRO A 208 4.05 -33.80 6.57
N GLY A 209 3.48 -34.85 6.01
CA GLY A 209 2.20 -35.41 6.41
C GLY A 209 2.23 -35.97 7.85
N PRO A 210 1.06 -36.07 8.52
CA PRO A 210 0.99 -36.60 9.88
C PRO A 210 1.34 -38.09 9.90
N GLY A 211 2.43 -38.41 10.61
CA GLY A 211 2.86 -39.80 10.84
C GLY A 211 1.79 -40.60 11.57
N ALA A 212 1.50 -41.78 11.05
CA ALA A 212 0.61 -42.79 11.63
C ALA A 212 1.17 -43.26 12.99
N GLY A 213 0.27 -43.30 13.99
CA GLY A 213 0.56 -43.78 15.32
C GLY A 213 0.89 -45.26 15.33
N ALA A 214 1.97 -45.64 16.06
CA ALA A 214 2.20 -46.99 16.52
C ALA A 214 1.70 -47.10 17.98
N GLY A 215 0.74 -47.98 18.19
CA GLY A 215 0.22 -48.29 19.53
C GLY A 215 1.19 -49.08 20.39
N PRO A 216 1.00 -49.09 21.70
CA PRO A 216 1.86 -49.84 22.62
C PRO A 216 1.49 -51.32 22.68
N SER A 217 2.47 -52.21 22.48
CA SER A 217 2.37 -53.62 22.84
C SER A 217 2.84 -53.77 24.27
N GLY A 218 2.01 -54.47 25.11
CA GLY A 218 2.31 -54.73 26.50
C GLY A 218 3.25 -55.92 26.69
N ALA A 219 3.96 -55.89 27.78
CA ALA A 219 4.29 -56.98 28.70
C ALA A 219 4.86 -56.35 29.98
#